data_263a81eedeb63eec98c231132916291c
#
_entry.id   263a81eedeb63eec98c231132916291c
#
_cell.length_a   1.000
_cell.length_b   1.000
_cell.length_c   1.000
_cell.angle_alpha   90.00
_cell.angle_beta   90.00
_cell.angle_gamma   90.00
#
_symmetry.space_group_name_H-M   'P 1'
#
loop_
_entity.id
_entity.type
_entity.pdbx_description
1 polymer ?
#
loop_
_entity_poly.entity_id
_entity_poly.type
_entity_poly.pdbx_seq_one_letter_code
_entity_poly.pdbx_strand_id
1 'polypeptide(L)'
;MAYNNFSSEFIDQWNADVKKGISSPYRCKNEDVIRRNPKRDMSQRLHRPPFCRDIDKILNVPPYNRYAGKTQVFSFVRNDDISRRGLHVQLVARTARTIARMLRLNEDLTEAIALGHDLGHTPFGHAGEHIL
;
A
#
# COMPACT_ATOMS: atom_id res chain seq x y z
N MET A 1 -12.28 23.91 8.70
CA MET A 1 -12.49 23.34 7.35
C MET A 1 -13.76 22.53 7.39
N ALA A 2 -14.76 22.88 6.60
CA ALA A 2 -15.97 22.06 6.47
C ALA A 2 -15.60 20.84 5.62
N TYR A 3 -15.65 19.66 6.20
CA TYR A 3 -15.54 18.42 5.42
C TYR A 3 -16.85 18.30 4.63
N ASN A 4 -16.77 18.22 3.31
CA ASN A 4 -17.93 17.85 2.50
C ASN A 4 -18.30 16.40 2.84
N ASN A 5 -19.36 16.22 3.57
CA ASN A 5 -19.92 14.91 3.84
C ASN A 5 -20.53 14.35 2.54
N PHE A 6 -20.40 13.06 2.32
CA PHE A 6 -21.15 12.38 1.26
C PHE A 6 -22.65 12.56 1.49
N SER A 7 -23.44 12.59 0.40
CA SER A 7 -24.89 12.62 0.53
C SER A 7 -25.40 11.37 1.27
N SER A 8 -26.55 11.52 1.95
CA SER A 8 -27.19 10.38 2.64
C SER A 8 -27.50 9.24 1.67
N GLU A 9 -27.97 9.57 0.47
CA GLU A 9 -28.26 8.57 -0.58
C GLU A 9 -27.00 7.77 -0.98
N PHE A 10 -25.86 8.46 -1.11
CA PHE A 10 -24.59 7.77 -1.40
C PHE A 10 -24.20 6.82 -0.26
N ILE A 11 -24.31 7.28 0.98
CA ILE A 11 -23.98 6.46 2.16
C ILE A 11 -24.90 5.25 2.24
N ASP A 12 -26.19 5.41 2.02
CA ASP A 12 -27.18 4.33 2.06
C ASP A 12 -26.93 3.31 0.95
N GLN A 13 -26.68 3.78 -0.28
CA GLN A 13 -26.31 2.91 -1.40
C GLN A 13 -25.02 2.15 -1.12
N TRP A 14 -23.99 2.85 -0.62
CA TRP A 14 -22.72 2.22 -0.27
C TRP A 14 -22.88 1.13 0.80
N ASN A 15 -23.67 1.40 1.83
CA ASN A 15 -23.97 0.42 2.89
C ASN A 15 -24.73 -0.78 2.36
N ALA A 16 -25.71 -0.54 1.46
CA ALA A 16 -26.47 -1.62 0.83
C ALA A 16 -25.57 -2.52 -0.04
N ASP A 17 -24.67 -1.93 -0.81
CA ASP A 17 -23.72 -2.64 -1.66
C ASP A 17 -22.71 -3.46 -0.82
N VAL A 18 -22.22 -2.90 0.29
CA VAL A 18 -21.33 -3.60 1.22
C VAL A 18 -22.04 -4.82 1.82
N LYS A 19 -23.29 -4.68 2.27
CA LYS A 19 -24.09 -5.79 2.80
C LYS A 19 -24.31 -6.89 1.76
N LYS A 20 -24.46 -6.53 0.48
CA LYS A 20 -24.62 -7.48 -0.63
C LYS A 20 -23.29 -8.08 -1.12
N GLY A 21 -22.15 -7.64 -0.58
CA GLY A 21 -20.83 -8.08 -1.01
C GLY A 21 -20.46 -7.62 -2.43
N ILE A 22 -21.06 -6.51 -2.93
CA ILE A 22 -20.79 -5.98 -4.25
C ILE A 22 -19.44 -5.29 -4.24
N SER A 23 -18.55 -5.71 -5.09
CA SER A 23 -17.23 -5.10 -5.32
C SER A 23 -17.30 -4.05 -6.44
N SER A 24 -16.31 -3.15 -6.48
CA SER A 24 -16.13 -2.25 -7.61
C SER A 24 -15.88 -3.04 -8.91
N PRO A 25 -16.40 -2.60 -10.07
CA PRO A 25 -16.07 -3.21 -11.35
C PRO A 25 -14.57 -3.09 -11.70
N TYR A 26 -13.86 -2.15 -11.08
CA TYR A 26 -12.41 -1.95 -11.24
C TYR A 26 -11.58 -2.73 -10.22
N ARG A 27 -12.20 -3.55 -9.38
CA ARG A 27 -11.49 -4.36 -8.40
C ARG A 27 -10.69 -5.44 -9.11
N CYS A 28 -9.35 -5.41 -8.97
CA CYS A 28 -8.51 -6.53 -9.34
C CYS A 28 -8.81 -7.72 -8.43
N LYS A 29 -9.17 -8.86 -9.00
CA LYS A 29 -9.45 -10.09 -8.26
C LYS A 29 -8.15 -10.82 -7.90
N ASN A 30 -8.23 -11.67 -6.89
CA ASN A 30 -7.06 -12.47 -6.48
C ASN A 30 -6.66 -13.49 -7.56
N GLU A 31 -7.62 -13.92 -8.39
CA GLU A 31 -7.40 -14.85 -9.49
C GLU A 31 -6.65 -14.20 -10.67
N ASP A 32 -6.73 -12.87 -10.81
CA ASP A 32 -6.11 -12.11 -11.90
C ASP A 32 -4.61 -11.88 -11.67
N VAL A 33 -4.05 -12.43 -10.60
CA VAL A 33 -2.64 -12.25 -10.26
C VAL A 33 -1.72 -12.86 -11.30
N ILE A 34 -0.79 -12.05 -11.83
CA ILE A 34 0.24 -12.50 -12.75
C ILE A 34 1.55 -12.74 -11.99
N ARG A 35 2.16 -13.91 -12.14
CA ARG A 35 3.41 -14.29 -11.47
C ARG A 35 4.51 -14.56 -12.48
N ARG A 36 5.68 -13.92 -12.27
CA ARG A 36 6.87 -14.22 -13.09
C ARG A 36 7.34 -15.66 -12.93
N ASN A 37 7.18 -16.23 -11.74
CA ASN A 37 7.51 -17.62 -11.46
C ASN A 37 6.39 -18.30 -10.66
N PRO A 38 5.36 -18.85 -11.33
CA PRO A 38 4.20 -19.44 -10.67
C PRO A 38 4.56 -20.65 -9.80
N LYS A 39 5.59 -21.45 -10.16
CA LYS A 39 6.00 -22.63 -9.38
C LYS A 39 6.48 -22.30 -7.96
N ARG A 40 7.07 -21.15 -7.75
CA ARG A 40 7.49 -20.67 -6.42
C ARG A 40 6.33 -20.19 -5.55
N ASP A 41 5.20 -19.89 -6.17
CA ASP A 41 4.05 -19.28 -5.50
C ASP A 41 2.88 -20.25 -5.27
N MET A 42 3.16 -21.54 -5.42
CA MET A 42 2.16 -22.63 -5.41
C MET A 42 1.45 -22.86 -4.06
N SER A 43 1.82 -22.24 -2.99
CA SER A 43 1.08 -22.36 -1.73
C SER A 43 -0.18 -21.47 -1.73
N GLN A 44 -1.11 -21.77 -2.62
CA GLN A 44 -2.48 -21.24 -2.61
C GLN A 44 -3.23 -21.81 -1.38
N ARG A 45 -2.74 -21.51 -0.20
CA ARG A 45 -3.48 -21.83 1.01
C ARG A 45 -4.55 -20.76 1.18
N LEU A 46 -5.79 -21.21 1.31
CA LEU A 46 -7.01 -20.43 1.44
C LEU A 46 -6.94 -19.22 2.41
N HIS A 47 -6.03 -19.27 3.37
CA HIS A 47 -5.91 -18.24 4.41
C HIS A 47 -4.99 -17.06 4.07
N ARG A 48 -4.28 -17.11 2.94
CA ARG A 48 -3.33 -16.06 2.54
C ARG A 48 -3.48 -15.76 1.04
N PRO A 49 -4.36 -14.80 0.70
CA PRO A 49 -4.53 -14.36 -0.68
C PRO A 49 -3.21 -13.93 -1.32
N PRO A 50 -3.08 -13.97 -2.65
CA PRO A 50 -1.82 -13.70 -3.32
C PRO A 50 -1.24 -12.31 -3.00
N PHE A 51 -2.07 -11.27 -2.95
CA PHE A 51 -1.60 -9.92 -2.66
C PHE A 51 -1.22 -9.72 -1.19
N CYS A 52 -1.89 -10.38 -0.26
CA CYS A 52 -1.46 -10.42 1.15
C CYS A 52 -0.07 -11.04 1.29
N ARG A 53 0.24 -12.09 0.50
CA ARG A 53 1.58 -12.68 0.47
C ARG A 53 2.63 -11.75 -0.15
N ASP A 54 2.22 -10.87 -1.05
CA ASP A 54 3.11 -9.85 -1.61
C ASP A 54 3.46 -8.80 -0.56
N ILE A 55 2.52 -8.40 0.28
CA ILE A 55 2.79 -7.56 1.46
C ILE A 55 3.86 -8.20 2.34
N ASP A 56 3.70 -9.48 2.69
CA ASP A 56 4.68 -10.20 3.50
C ASP A 56 6.07 -10.23 2.85
N LYS A 57 6.12 -10.47 1.53
CA LYS A 57 7.40 -10.47 0.79
C LYS A 57 8.06 -9.10 0.82
N ILE A 58 7.27 -8.02 0.58
CA ILE A 58 7.77 -6.64 0.60
C ILE A 58 8.35 -6.30 1.97
N LEU A 59 7.63 -6.62 3.04
CA LEU A 59 8.07 -6.35 4.40
C LEU A 59 9.37 -7.08 4.78
N ASN A 60 9.62 -8.25 4.18
CA ASN A 60 10.75 -9.10 4.50
C ASN A 60 11.97 -8.91 3.57
N VAL A 61 11.91 -8.04 2.54
CA VAL A 61 13.09 -7.80 1.71
C VAL A 61 14.06 -6.81 2.35
N PRO A 62 15.38 -6.99 2.20
CA PRO A 62 16.38 -6.09 2.78
C PRO A 62 16.20 -4.61 2.40
N PRO A 63 15.80 -4.24 1.16
CA PRO A 63 15.53 -2.85 0.83
C PRO A 63 14.45 -2.19 1.67
N TYR A 64 13.43 -2.93 2.11
CA TYR A 64 12.39 -2.39 2.98
C TYR A 64 12.95 -2.00 4.36
N ASN A 65 13.79 -2.84 4.94
CA ASN A 65 14.44 -2.54 6.21
C ASN A 65 15.32 -1.28 6.15
N ARG A 66 15.90 -0.98 4.98
CA ARG A 66 16.69 0.24 4.77
C ARG A 66 15.89 1.54 4.85
N TYR A 67 14.58 1.50 4.81
CA TYR A 67 13.73 2.67 5.03
C TYR A 67 13.94 3.29 6.41
N ALA A 68 14.27 2.50 7.41
CA ALA A 68 14.54 2.98 8.76
C ALA A 68 15.74 3.95 8.83
N GLY A 69 16.75 3.74 7.98
CA GLY A 69 17.94 4.58 7.91
C GLY A 69 17.83 5.79 6.96
N LYS A 70 16.75 5.88 6.17
CA LYS A 70 16.56 6.97 5.21
C LYS A 70 15.64 8.05 5.76
N THR A 71 16.05 9.30 5.61
CA THR A 71 15.21 10.45 5.96
C THR A 71 14.16 10.69 4.89
N GLN A 72 13.05 11.32 5.24
CA GLN A 72 12.03 11.70 4.27
C GLN A 72 12.42 12.96 3.50
N VAL A 73 12.83 14.00 4.21
CA VAL A 73 13.17 15.31 3.63
C VAL A 73 14.50 15.84 4.19
N PHE A 74 14.65 15.83 5.52
CA PHE A 74 15.78 16.44 6.20
C PHE A 74 16.89 15.42 6.46
N SER A 75 18.03 15.59 5.80
CA SER A 75 19.23 14.77 6.02
C SER A 75 20.14 15.39 7.07
N PHE A 76 20.83 14.54 7.86
CA PHE A 76 21.83 14.93 8.86
C PHE A 76 21.32 15.74 10.06
N VAL A 77 20.03 15.89 10.25
CA VAL A 77 19.48 16.56 11.42
C VAL A 77 19.35 15.53 12.56
N ARG A 78 19.97 15.84 13.71
CA ARG A 78 19.87 15.03 14.94
C ARG A 78 18.59 15.41 15.69
N ASN A 79 17.46 14.91 15.24
CA ASN A 79 16.17 15.09 15.89
C ASN A 79 15.33 13.84 15.68
N ASP A 80 14.91 13.21 16.75
CA ASP A 80 14.13 11.97 16.74
C ASP A 80 12.67 12.20 16.34
N ASP A 81 12.18 13.44 16.39
CA ASP A 81 10.84 13.81 15.93
C ASP A 81 10.70 13.87 14.40
N ILE A 82 11.83 13.81 13.68
CA ILE A 82 11.80 13.83 12.22
C ILE A 82 11.36 12.48 11.69
N SER A 83 10.27 12.52 10.91
CA SER A 83 9.72 11.31 10.27
C SER A 83 10.74 10.66 9.32
N ARG A 84 10.92 9.38 9.49
CA ARG A 84 11.73 8.56 8.62
C ARG A 84 10.88 7.97 7.49
N ARG A 85 11.53 7.58 6.40
CA ARG A 85 10.86 7.03 5.21
C ARG A 85 10.01 5.79 5.53
N GLY A 86 10.43 4.94 6.45
CA GLY A 86 9.64 3.80 6.91
C GLY A 86 8.27 4.19 7.47
N LEU A 87 8.20 5.24 8.27
CA LEU A 87 6.93 5.75 8.81
C LEU A 87 6.06 6.34 7.68
N HIS A 88 6.66 7.12 6.77
CA HIS A 88 5.95 7.67 5.61
C HIS A 88 5.25 6.57 4.81
N VAL A 89 5.98 5.53 4.44
CA VAL A 89 5.45 4.40 3.66
C VAL A 89 4.27 3.73 4.38
N GLN A 90 4.35 3.56 5.70
CA GLN A 90 3.24 3.02 6.49
C GLN A 90 2.00 3.93 6.50
N LEU A 91 2.19 5.24 6.64
CA LEU A 91 1.09 6.21 6.61
C LEU A 91 0.41 6.26 5.22
N VAL A 92 1.21 6.22 4.15
CA VAL A 92 0.70 6.12 2.78
C VAL A 92 -0.11 4.84 2.60
N ALA A 93 0.42 3.70 3.03
CA ALA A 93 -0.26 2.42 2.94
C ALA A 93 -1.60 2.42 3.70
N ARG A 94 -1.61 3.00 4.90
CA ARG A 94 -2.83 3.12 5.72
C ARG A 94 -3.90 3.96 5.04
N THR A 95 -3.51 5.11 4.49
CA THR A 95 -4.43 6.02 3.78
C THR A 95 -4.94 5.38 2.49
N ALA A 96 -4.06 4.81 1.67
CA ALA A 96 -4.40 4.15 0.42
C ALA A 96 -5.38 2.98 0.66
N ARG A 97 -5.15 2.18 1.70
CA ARG A 97 -6.05 1.09 2.09
C ARG A 97 -7.44 1.58 2.50
N THR A 98 -7.52 2.71 3.22
CA THR A 98 -8.79 3.32 3.59
C THR A 98 -9.58 3.76 2.36
N ILE A 99 -8.91 4.40 1.39
CA ILE A 99 -9.51 4.79 0.11
C ILE A 99 -9.96 3.56 -0.69
N ALA A 100 -9.12 2.53 -0.79
CA ALA A 100 -9.45 1.29 -1.49
C ALA A 100 -10.71 0.63 -0.90
N ARG A 101 -10.85 0.62 0.42
CA ARG A 101 -12.04 0.11 1.11
C ARG A 101 -13.29 0.89 0.75
N MET A 102 -13.22 2.23 0.78
CA MET A 102 -14.34 3.09 0.40
C MET A 102 -14.76 2.89 -1.08
N LEU A 103 -13.79 2.67 -1.96
CA LEU A 103 -14.03 2.42 -3.38
C LEU A 103 -14.31 0.94 -3.68
N ARG A 104 -14.32 0.06 -2.68
CA ARG A 104 -14.54 -1.39 -2.80
C ARG A 104 -13.53 -2.08 -3.73
N LEU A 105 -12.31 -1.57 -3.76
CA LEU A 105 -11.16 -2.13 -4.48
C LEU A 105 -10.49 -3.26 -3.69
N ASN A 106 -9.43 -3.82 -4.24
CA ASN A 106 -8.61 -4.82 -3.56
C ASN A 106 -7.67 -4.13 -2.57
N GLU A 107 -7.98 -4.22 -1.27
CA GLU A 107 -7.22 -3.56 -0.21
C GLU A 107 -5.80 -4.11 -0.10
N ASP A 108 -5.62 -5.44 -0.23
CA ASP A 108 -4.32 -6.08 -0.11
C ASP A 108 -3.39 -5.68 -1.27
N LEU A 109 -3.91 -5.62 -2.50
CA LEU A 109 -3.15 -5.12 -3.65
C LEU A 109 -2.74 -3.67 -3.44
N THR A 110 -3.69 -2.82 -2.99
CA THR A 110 -3.42 -1.40 -2.76
C THR A 110 -2.36 -1.21 -1.68
N GLU A 111 -2.43 -1.98 -0.59
CA GLU A 111 -1.43 -1.96 0.47
C GLU A 111 -0.05 -2.41 -0.05
N ALA A 112 0.01 -3.50 -0.81
CA ALA A 112 1.25 -3.98 -1.40
C ALA A 112 1.93 -2.94 -2.30
N ILE A 113 1.15 -2.26 -3.15
CA ILE A 113 1.65 -1.17 -4.01
C ILE A 113 2.17 -0.02 -3.14
N ALA A 114 1.39 0.39 -2.14
CA ALA A 114 1.75 1.50 -1.26
C ALA A 114 2.98 1.22 -0.40
N LEU A 115 3.18 -0.02 0.07
CA LEU A 115 4.39 -0.41 0.80
C LEU A 115 5.62 -0.48 -0.10
N GLY A 116 5.42 -0.81 -1.37
CA GLY A 116 6.49 -1.01 -2.35
C GLY A 116 6.90 0.24 -3.12
N HIS A 117 6.11 1.33 -3.08
CA HIS A 117 6.29 2.47 -4.00
C HIS A 117 7.67 3.13 -3.92
N ASP A 118 8.28 3.13 -2.74
CA ASP A 118 9.59 3.73 -2.47
C ASP A 118 10.75 2.71 -2.42
N LEU A 119 10.48 1.42 -2.72
CA LEU A 119 11.52 0.40 -2.72
C LEU A 119 12.62 0.74 -3.74
N GLY A 120 13.86 0.81 -3.27
CA GLY A 120 15.00 1.15 -4.12
C GLY A 120 15.26 2.66 -4.26
N HIS A 121 14.44 3.52 -3.67
CA HIS A 121 14.70 4.96 -3.66
C HIS A 121 16.09 5.27 -3.07
N THR A 122 16.81 6.18 -3.71
CA THR A 122 18.20 6.49 -3.37
C THR A 122 18.31 7.28 -2.06
N PRO A 123 19.48 7.23 -1.38
CA PRO A 123 19.82 8.23 -0.38
C PRO A 123 19.74 9.64 -1.00
N PHE A 124 19.28 10.61 -0.22
CA PHE A 124 19.09 12.02 -0.64
C PHE A 124 17.97 12.26 -1.67
N GLY A 125 17.01 11.31 -1.79
CA GLY A 125 15.83 11.48 -2.60
C GLY A 125 16.12 11.75 -4.08
N HIS A 126 15.37 12.68 -4.68
CA HIS A 126 15.52 13.01 -6.10
C HIS A 126 16.90 13.53 -6.49
N ALA A 127 17.64 14.18 -5.57
CA ALA A 127 19.00 14.58 -5.84
C ALA A 127 19.93 13.37 -6.09
N GLY A 128 19.72 12.28 -5.33
CA GLY A 128 20.43 11.02 -5.55
C GLY A 128 20.04 10.31 -6.85
N GLU A 129 18.79 10.42 -7.28
CA GLU A 129 18.32 9.85 -8.56
C GLU A 129 18.95 10.53 -9.78
N HIS A 130 19.24 11.82 -9.69
CA HIS A 130 19.91 12.55 -10.78
C HIS A 130 21.39 12.18 -10.95
N ILE A 131 21.99 11.53 -9.96
CA ILE A 131 23.41 11.15 -10.00
C ILE A 131 23.59 9.73 -10.57
N LEU A 132 22.55 8.89 -10.51
CA LEU A 132 22.56 7.52 -11.03
C LEU A 132 22.15 7.46 -12.51
#